data_74f514e60c18a134d08fa53635fa2e2a
#
_entry.id   74f514e60c18a134d08fa53635fa2e2a
#
_cell.length_a   1.000
_cell.length_b   1.000
_cell.length_c   1.000
_cell.angle_alpha   90.00
_cell.angle_beta   90.00
_cell.angle_gamma   90.00
#
_symmetry.space_group_name_H-M   'P 1'
#
loop_
_entity.id
_entity.type
_entity.pdbx_description
1 polymer ?
#
loop_
_entity_poly.entity_id
_entity_poly.type
_entity_poly.pdbx_seq_one_letter_code
_entity_poly.pdbx_strand_id
1 'polypeptide(L)'
;MIRLTADFPVDVNVNQSERYNINIYNSFKKAGYDITTASILEKYAEGYDVENAKAASNPMATFAYPELTFTDEELAASAKDTNTAVYVISRNAGEGADRGMTKKVTVNEVEYELGDYELSDVEKENLKKVASAFENTIVVLNVGGVIDTKFFEETEGLDSLLLMGQGGQEGGNALLDVVTGAVTPSGKLTDTWAENYSDYPASATFAKADGDSMKEWYKEGIYVGYRYFDTFGIKPAYEFGYGLSYTNFDINVKNVSVNEDKVTVKAEVTNTGKTYSGKEVVQVYFSAPDSKDAEKEYQQLAAYGKTDELAPGESQVLTLTYDTDEMAYYSEEKASYILDPGTYYVRVGDSSRNTKVAAAIKLNQSAVTEVLSNQMEVPESENLTEWSKAGKTPYTYATEQQEMAEAPVFTLDASKVKTENNVSEYKDEKVTTYTTDPDYKAVQDYEKVEVVTDKKGATLKDVVDNKVTMGEFVAQMSLEELAKLNCGSGWGVANENAPIVGSNSATVPGAAGETLTYDQYGIPSIVLADGPGGIRVKQKYEAKNVETGETATYYQYCTAWPVDFVLAQSWDTDLLKRIGEAFGKELAEMNITILLGPSLNIHRD
;
A
#
# COMPACT_ATOMS: atom_id res chain seq x y z
N MET A 1 3.80 -12.48 27.19
CA MET A 1 2.37 -12.75 26.94
C MET A 1 2.15 -12.58 25.45
N ILE A 2 1.56 -13.53 24.77
CA ILE A 2 1.23 -13.43 23.35
C ILE A 2 -0.28 -13.29 23.28
N ARG A 3 -0.76 -12.20 22.71
CA ARG A 3 -2.17 -12.02 22.40
C ARG A 3 -2.47 -12.71 21.09
N LEU A 4 -3.45 -13.62 21.10
CA LEU A 4 -4.09 -14.07 19.86
C LEU A 4 -5.03 -12.97 19.42
N THR A 5 -4.61 -12.16 18.50
CA THR A 5 -5.56 -11.43 17.69
C THR A 5 -5.84 -12.29 16.49
N ALA A 6 -7.09 -12.34 16.10
CA ALA A 6 -7.41 -12.93 14.83
C ALA A 6 -6.58 -12.22 13.78
N ASP A 7 -5.59 -12.90 13.24
CA ASP A 7 -4.92 -12.51 12.02
C ASP A 7 -5.94 -12.68 10.89
N PHE A 8 -6.87 -11.75 10.80
CA PHE A 8 -7.77 -11.70 9.69
C PHE A 8 -7.67 -10.34 9.03
N PRO A 9 -6.91 -10.21 7.98
CA PRO A 9 -7.43 -9.49 6.85
C PRO A 9 -8.62 -10.30 6.38
N VAL A 10 -9.80 -9.73 6.47
CA VAL A 10 -11.09 -10.36 6.20
C VAL A 10 -11.14 -11.08 4.85
N ASP A 11 -10.24 -10.76 3.93
CA ASP A 11 -10.28 -11.23 2.56
C ASP A 11 -9.17 -12.20 2.16
N VAL A 12 -8.01 -12.18 2.76
CA VAL A 12 -6.86 -12.95 2.28
C VAL A 12 -6.83 -14.36 2.85
N ASN A 13 -7.41 -14.59 4.01
CA ASN A 13 -7.23 -15.85 4.75
C ASN A 13 -8.33 -16.89 4.56
N VAL A 14 -9.42 -16.58 3.87
CA VAL A 14 -10.49 -17.56 3.65
C VAL A 14 -9.97 -18.82 2.96
N ASN A 15 -8.93 -18.71 2.15
CA ASN A 15 -8.44 -19.82 1.35
C ASN A 15 -7.27 -20.60 1.97
N GLN A 16 -6.73 -20.16 3.11
CA GLN A 16 -5.44 -20.69 3.57
C GLN A 16 -5.45 -21.17 5.00
N SER A 17 -6.34 -20.64 5.82
CA SER A 17 -6.42 -20.93 7.25
C SER A 17 -6.56 -22.41 7.60
N GLU A 18 -7.22 -23.18 6.75
CA GLU A 18 -7.43 -24.62 7.04
C GLU A 18 -6.21 -25.49 6.70
N ARG A 19 -5.35 -25.08 5.77
CA ARG A 19 -4.21 -25.89 5.34
C ARG A 19 -2.92 -25.52 6.02
N TYR A 20 -2.55 -24.25 5.96
CA TYR A 20 -1.28 -23.78 6.46
C TYR A 20 -1.31 -22.28 6.78
N ASN A 21 -1.24 -21.95 8.04
CA ASN A 21 -1.05 -20.61 8.54
C ASN A 21 -0.29 -20.69 9.88
N ILE A 22 0.78 -19.90 10.00
CA ILE A 22 1.57 -19.83 11.22
C ILE A 22 1.31 -18.46 11.87
N ASN A 23 0.35 -18.43 12.78
CA ASN A 23 0.14 -17.27 13.64
C ASN A 23 1.22 -17.15 14.71
N ILE A 24 1.26 -16.03 15.40
CA ILE A 24 2.28 -15.71 16.41
C ILE A 24 2.33 -16.79 17.51
N TYR A 25 1.19 -17.17 18.07
CA TYR A 25 1.10 -18.19 19.13
C TYR A 25 1.69 -19.53 18.68
N ASN A 26 1.29 -20.01 17.52
CA ASN A 26 1.73 -21.30 16.97
C ASN A 26 3.22 -21.30 16.64
N SER A 27 3.76 -20.17 16.16
CA SER A 27 5.18 -20.04 15.86
C SER A 27 6.04 -20.20 17.12
N PHE A 28 5.74 -19.46 18.17
CA PHE A 28 6.48 -19.55 19.42
C PHE A 28 6.35 -20.93 20.06
N LYS A 29 5.15 -21.51 20.08
CA LYS A 29 4.91 -22.86 20.62
C LYS A 29 5.68 -23.93 19.83
N LYS A 30 5.68 -23.85 18.50
CA LYS A 30 6.42 -24.78 17.62
C LYS A 30 7.94 -24.67 17.78
N ALA A 31 8.43 -23.47 18.07
CA ALA A 31 9.84 -23.23 18.36
C ALA A 31 10.28 -23.70 19.77
N GLY A 32 9.33 -24.20 20.57
CA GLY A 32 9.63 -24.78 21.89
C GLY A 32 9.54 -23.76 23.04
N TYR A 33 8.99 -22.57 22.81
CA TYR A 33 8.71 -21.61 23.87
C TYR A 33 7.51 -22.07 24.70
N ASP A 34 7.64 -21.93 26.01
CA ASP A 34 6.52 -22.12 26.95
C ASP A 34 5.75 -20.80 27.08
N ILE A 35 4.49 -20.81 26.67
CA ILE A 35 3.66 -19.62 26.67
C ILE A 35 2.86 -19.57 27.96
N THR A 36 3.31 -18.79 28.92
CA THR A 36 2.75 -18.73 30.27
C THR A 36 1.29 -18.23 30.32
N THR A 37 0.83 -17.56 29.25
CA THR A 37 -0.55 -17.09 29.09
C THR A 37 -1.42 -18.00 28.21
N ALA A 38 -0.98 -19.21 27.89
CA ALA A 38 -1.65 -20.10 26.94
C ALA A 38 -3.13 -20.33 27.30
N SER A 39 -3.43 -20.64 28.55
CA SER A 39 -4.82 -20.91 29.00
C SER A 39 -5.76 -19.69 28.88
N ILE A 40 -5.21 -18.47 29.05
CA ILE A 40 -5.97 -17.23 28.92
C ILE A 40 -6.28 -16.99 27.43
N LEU A 41 -5.29 -17.19 26.58
CA LEU A 41 -5.41 -16.98 25.13
C LEU A 41 -6.34 -18.02 24.49
N GLU A 42 -6.25 -19.28 24.90
CA GLU A 42 -7.13 -20.36 24.43
C GLU A 42 -8.59 -20.07 24.79
N LYS A 43 -8.85 -19.66 26.03
CA LYS A 43 -10.20 -19.27 26.46
C LYS A 43 -10.75 -18.06 25.69
N TYR A 44 -9.87 -17.08 25.37
CA TYR A 44 -10.26 -15.94 24.55
C TYR A 44 -10.60 -16.39 23.12
N ALA A 45 -9.76 -17.26 22.51
CA ALA A 45 -9.99 -17.80 21.18
C ALA A 45 -11.31 -18.59 21.09
N GLU A 46 -11.63 -19.42 22.10
CA GLU A 46 -12.93 -20.12 22.14
C GLU A 46 -14.12 -19.16 22.13
N GLY A 47 -14.06 -18.08 22.90
CA GLY A 47 -15.10 -17.04 22.92
C GLY A 47 -15.20 -16.30 21.57
N TYR A 48 -14.06 -15.98 20.99
CA TYR A 48 -13.98 -15.37 19.66
C TYR A 48 -14.63 -16.26 18.60
N ASP A 49 -14.27 -17.54 18.54
CA ASP A 49 -14.78 -18.48 17.54
C ASP A 49 -16.31 -18.64 17.60
N VAL A 50 -16.87 -18.66 18.81
CA VAL A 50 -18.34 -18.74 19.01
C VAL A 50 -19.04 -17.51 18.42
N GLU A 51 -18.52 -16.31 18.67
CA GLU A 51 -19.14 -15.07 18.18
C GLU A 51 -18.88 -14.88 16.69
N ASN A 52 -17.69 -15.21 16.20
CA ASN A 52 -17.36 -15.17 14.78
C ASN A 52 -18.26 -16.10 13.94
N ALA A 53 -18.54 -17.30 14.45
CA ALA A 53 -19.46 -18.22 13.77
C ALA A 53 -20.88 -17.66 13.64
N LYS A 54 -21.35 -16.85 14.60
CA LYS A 54 -22.63 -16.15 14.50
C LYS A 54 -22.59 -15.05 13.43
N ALA A 55 -21.49 -14.30 13.37
CA ALA A 55 -21.30 -13.23 12.39
C ALA A 55 -21.15 -13.77 10.95
N ALA A 56 -20.58 -14.95 10.77
CA ALA A 56 -20.38 -15.59 9.46
C ALA A 56 -21.67 -15.81 8.65
N SER A 57 -22.83 -15.69 9.28
CA SER A 57 -24.13 -15.69 8.59
C SER A 57 -24.39 -14.42 7.77
N ASN A 58 -23.64 -13.35 8.00
CA ASN A 58 -23.69 -12.09 7.24
C ASN A 58 -22.31 -11.78 6.63
N PRO A 59 -22.09 -12.13 5.37
CA PRO A 59 -20.77 -11.97 4.73
C PRO A 59 -20.33 -10.51 4.55
N MET A 60 -21.24 -9.55 4.75
CA MET A 60 -20.94 -8.10 4.68
C MET A 60 -20.70 -7.50 6.08
N ALA A 61 -20.79 -8.28 7.15
CA ALA A 61 -20.54 -7.78 8.49
C ALA A 61 -19.04 -7.85 8.82
N THR A 62 -18.46 -6.73 9.17
CA THR A 62 -17.15 -6.71 9.82
C THR A 62 -17.29 -7.26 11.23
N PHE A 63 -16.62 -8.36 11.52
CA PHE A 63 -16.62 -8.94 12.87
C PHE A 63 -15.53 -8.30 13.72
N ALA A 64 -15.88 -7.95 14.95
CA ALA A 64 -14.95 -7.50 15.96
C ALA A 64 -15.34 -8.07 17.31
N TYR A 65 -14.37 -8.43 18.12
CA TYR A 65 -14.56 -9.07 19.42
C TYR A 65 -13.95 -8.21 20.54
N PRO A 66 -14.58 -8.15 21.74
CA PRO A 66 -14.09 -7.34 22.84
C PRO A 66 -12.67 -7.66 23.24
N GLU A 67 -11.94 -6.65 23.69
CA GLU A 67 -10.58 -6.77 24.19
C GLU A 67 -10.55 -7.68 25.43
N LEU A 68 -9.51 -8.53 25.50
CA LEU A 68 -9.25 -9.32 26.70
C LEU A 68 -8.81 -8.40 27.84
N THR A 69 -9.43 -8.57 29.00
CA THR A 69 -9.02 -7.86 30.24
C THR A 69 -8.22 -8.81 31.12
N PHE A 70 -7.05 -8.36 31.58
CA PHE A 70 -6.18 -9.13 32.48
C PHE A 70 -6.38 -8.76 33.94
N THR A 71 -6.39 -9.76 34.79
CA THR A 71 -6.30 -9.56 36.23
C THR A 71 -4.84 -9.51 36.68
N ASP A 72 -4.57 -8.85 37.80
CA ASP A 72 -3.23 -8.76 38.36
C ASP A 72 -2.70 -10.14 38.77
N GLU A 73 -3.59 -11.05 39.22
CA GLU A 73 -3.25 -12.43 39.57
C GLU A 73 -2.83 -13.25 38.36
N GLU A 74 -3.52 -13.10 37.21
CA GLU A 74 -3.14 -13.77 35.95
C GLU A 74 -1.78 -13.30 35.46
N LEU A 75 -1.54 -12.00 35.49
CA LEU A 75 -0.26 -11.44 35.08
C LEU A 75 0.88 -11.83 36.03
N ALA A 76 0.66 -11.77 37.34
CA ALA A 76 1.64 -12.19 38.33
C ALA A 76 1.95 -13.69 38.22
N ALA A 77 0.98 -14.54 37.89
CA ALA A 77 1.19 -15.96 37.63
C ALA A 77 2.01 -16.16 36.35
N SER A 78 1.71 -15.43 35.30
CA SER A 78 2.40 -15.52 34.00
C SER A 78 3.84 -15.01 34.07
N ALA A 79 4.14 -14.02 34.91
CA ALA A 79 5.47 -13.43 35.07
C ALA A 79 6.44 -14.27 35.93
N LYS A 80 5.97 -15.36 36.56
CA LYS A 80 6.85 -16.20 37.41
C LYS A 80 7.96 -16.90 36.65
N ASP A 81 7.69 -17.33 35.45
CA ASP A 81 8.56 -18.19 34.66
C ASP A 81 9.19 -17.46 33.44
N THR A 82 8.86 -16.18 33.26
CA THR A 82 9.44 -15.32 32.21
C THR A 82 9.45 -13.85 32.64
N ASN A 83 10.46 -13.12 32.20
CA ASN A 83 10.55 -11.68 32.42
C ASN A 83 10.15 -10.85 31.17
N THR A 84 9.74 -11.52 30.08
CA THR A 84 9.47 -10.86 28.80
C THR A 84 8.03 -11.10 28.36
N ALA A 85 7.34 -10.03 28.00
CA ALA A 85 6.02 -10.04 27.38
C ALA A 85 6.10 -9.56 25.92
N VAL A 86 5.34 -10.23 25.04
CA VAL A 86 5.04 -9.76 23.69
C VAL A 86 3.56 -9.41 23.65
N TYR A 87 3.24 -8.13 23.55
CA TYR A 87 1.87 -7.62 23.52
C TYR A 87 1.51 -7.21 22.10
N VAL A 88 0.48 -7.84 21.51
CA VAL A 88 0.08 -7.59 20.14
C VAL A 88 -1.15 -6.70 20.09
N ILE A 89 -1.07 -5.59 19.36
CA ILE A 89 -2.19 -4.71 19.03
C ILE A 89 -2.58 -4.99 17.59
N SER A 90 -3.83 -5.37 17.36
CA SER A 90 -4.31 -5.64 16.01
C SER A 90 -5.41 -4.69 15.60
N ARG A 91 -5.42 -4.36 14.33
CA ARG A 91 -6.47 -3.59 13.67
C ARG A 91 -6.82 -4.24 12.34
N ASN A 92 -8.10 -4.23 12.03
CA ASN A 92 -8.61 -4.63 10.74
C ASN A 92 -9.50 -3.54 10.17
N ALA A 93 -9.47 -3.41 8.87
CA ALA A 93 -10.39 -2.60 8.09
C ALA A 93 -10.78 -3.39 6.84
N GLY A 94 -11.81 -2.99 6.15
CA GLY A 94 -12.27 -3.62 4.93
C GLY A 94 -12.98 -2.62 4.04
N GLU A 95 -13.24 -3.01 2.83
CA GLU A 95 -13.99 -2.21 1.85
C GLU A 95 -15.34 -1.77 2.41
N GLY A 96 -15.62 -0.46 2.35
CA GLY A 96 -16.85 0.13 2.89
C GLY A 96 -16.90 0.21 4.43
N ALA A 97 -15.79 -0.04 5.10
CA ALA A 97 -15.67 0.03 6.56
C ALA A 97 -14.47 0.92 6.93
N ASP A 98 -14.65 2.24 6.73
CA ASP A 98 -13.65 3.23 7.09
C ASP A 98 -13.34 3.16 8.59
N ARG A 99 -12.08 3.40 8.91
CA ARG A 99 -11.61 3.42 10.30
C ARG A 99 -12.04 4.71 10.97
N GLY A 100 -12.26 4.62 12.28
CA GLY A 100 -12.55 5.76 13.13
C GLY A 100 -11.51 5.90 14.23
N MET A 101 -11.69 6.85 15.15
CA MET A 101 -10.83 6.98 16.32
C MET A 101 -10.91 5.74 17.21
N THR A 102 -12.13 5.33 17.53
CA THR A 102 -12.49 4.07 18.19
C THR A 102 -13.72 3.49 17.49
N LYS A 103 -14.03 2.25 17.74
CA LYS A 103 -15.27 1.64 17.23
C LYS A 103 -16.05 0.93 18.33
N LYS A 104 -17.38 0.90 18.18
CA LYS A 104 -18.27 0.21 19.09
C LYS A 104 -18.75 -1.09 18.51
N VAL A 105 -18.78 -2.13 19.34
CA VAL A 105 -19.31 -3.44 19.00
C VAL A 105 -20.26 -3.92 20.09
N THR A 106 -21.30 -4.68 19.70
CA THR A 106 -22.23 -5.30 20.66
C THR A 106 -22.04 -6.80 20.62
N VAL A 107 -21.69 -7.39 21.75
CA VAL A 107 -21.56 -8.83 21.92
C VAL A 107 -22.44 -9.26 23.10
N ASN A 108 -23.33 -10.19 22.87
CA ASN A 108 -24.29 -10.69 23.88
C ASN A 108 -25.04 -9.55 24.63
N GLU A 109 -25.56 -8.58 23.86
CA GLU A 109 -26.33 -7.41 24.34
C GLU A 109 -25.50 -6.40 25.16
N VAL A 110 -24.18 -6.55 25.24
CA VAL A 110 -23.25 -5.61 25.89
C VAL A 110 -22.50 -4.82 24.82
N GLU A 111 -22.50 -3.50 24.94
CA GLU A 111 -21.70 -2.62 24.09
C GLU A 111 -20.28 -2.53 24.65
N TYR A 112 -19.30 -2.69 23.76
CA TYR A 112 -17.87 -2.55 24.05
C TYR A 112 -17.27 -1.48 23.14
N GLU A 113 -16.32 -0.72 23.66
CA GLU A 113 -15.49 0.17 22.88
C GLU A 113 -14.16 -0.53 22.57
N LEU A 114 -13.80 -0.57 21.29
CA LEU A 114 -12.57 -1.14 20.79
C LEU A 114 -11.67 -0.02 20.25
N GLY A 115 -10.37 -0.22 20.35
CA GLY A 115 -9.44 0.66 19.68
C GLY A 115 -9.52 0.53 18.15
N ASP A 116 -9.30 1.66 17.47
CA ASP A 116 -9.14 1.71 16.02
C ASP A 116 -7.91 2.56 15.68
N TYR A 117 -8.02 3.85 15.32
CA TYR A 117 -6.84 4.71 15.27
C TYR A 117 -6.23 4.87 16.65
N GLU A 118 -7.01 5.25 17.65
CA GLU A 118 -6.58 5.29 19.06
C GLU A 118 -6.74 3.93 19.75
N LEU A 119 -6.01 3.72 20.83
CA LEU A 119 -6.23 2.61 21.72
C LEU A 119 -7.48 2.84 22.56
N SER A 120 -8.28 1.79 22.78
CA SER A 120 -9.35 1.82 23.78
C SER A 120 -8.77 1.95 25.21
N ASP A 121 -9.63 2.34 26.14
CA ASP A 121 -9.23 2.43 27.55
C ASP A 121 -8.79 1.07 28.11
N VAL A 122 -9.42 -0.02 27.65
CA VAL A 122 -9.03 -1.39 28.04
C VAL A 122 -7.64 -1.74 27.53
N GLU A 123 -7.30 -1.39 26.31
CA GLU A 123 -5.97 -1.63 25.74
C GLU A 123 -4.91 -0.81 26.50
N LYS A 124 -5.18 0.47 26.79
CA LYS A 124 -4.29 1.34 27.58
C LYS A 124 -4.06 0.79 28.99
N GLU A 125 -5.11 0.32 29.64
CA GLU A 125 -4.99 -0.30 30.96
C GLU A 125 -4.22 -1.62 30.92
N ASN A 126 -4.50 -2.48 29.96
CA ASN A 126 -3.78 -3.73 29.76
C ASN A 126 -2.28 -3.51 29.53
N LEU A 127 -1.91 -2.54 28.70
CA LEU A 127 -0.50 -2.19 28.46
C LEU A 127 0.21 -1.77 29.73
N LYS A 128 -0.41 -0.90 30.56
CA LYS A 128 0.15 -0.47 31.85
C LYS A 128 0.34 -1.65 32.81
N LYS A 129 -0.63 -2.55 32.89
CA LYS A 129 -0.54 -3.75 33.73
C LYS A 129 0.55 -4.69 33.26
N VAL A 130 0.65 -4.92 31.95
CA VAL A 130 1.69 -5.78 31.37
C VAL A 130 3.07 -5.17 31.59
N ALA A 131 3.27 -3.89 31.27
CA ALA A 131 4.53 -3.19 31.50
C ALA A 131 4.96 -3.19 32.97
N SER A 132 3.99 -3.17 33.90
CA SER A 132 4.29 -3.25 35.34
C SER A 132 4.61 -4.68 35.82
N ALA A 133 4.12 -5.71 35.14
CA ALA A 133 4.26 -7.10 35.55
C ALA A 133 5.53 -7.77 34.99
N PHE A 134 6.03 -7.30 33.85
CA PHE A 134 7.19 -7.87 33.17
C PHE A 134 8.35 -6.86 33.11
N GLU A 135 9.58 -7.36 33.14
CA GLU A 135 10.80 -6.55 33.04
C GLU A 135 10.99 -6.01 31.62
N ASN A 136 10.62 -6.80 30.61
CA ASN A 136 10.73 -6.43 29.20
C ASN A 136 9.37 -6.55 28.51
N THR A 137 8.91 -5.48 27.88
CA THR A 137 7.63 -5.47 27.16
C THR A 137 7.84 -5.03 25.71
N ILE A 138 7.63 -5.97 24.79
CA ILE A 138 7.68 -5.75 23.35
C ILE A 138 6.25 -5.56 22.83
N VAL A 139 5.95 -4.40 22.26
CA VAL A 139 4.66 -4.15 21.62
C VAL A 139 4.76 -4.41 20.13
N VAL A 140 3.85 -5.22 19.62
CA VAL A 140 3.78 -5.58 18.19
C VAL A 140 2.51 -5.01 17.58
N LEU A 141 2.66 -4.24 16.52
CA LEU A 141 1.56 -3.69 15.75
C LEU A 141 1.25 -4.61 14.56
N ASN A 142 0.18 -5.38 14.68
CA ASN A 142 -0.41 -6.15 13.58
C ASN A 142 -1.56 -5.33 13.00
N VAL A 143 -1.24 -4.31 12.22
CA VAL A 143 -2.17 -3.31 11.71
C VAL A 143 -2.00 -3.13 10.21
N GLY A 144 -3.07 -2.82 9.50
CA GLY A 144 -3.07 -2.59 8.06
C GLY A 144 -2.84 -1.13 7.65
N GLY A 145 -2.59 -0.24 8.59
CA GLY A 145 -2.35 1.19 8.37
C GLY A 145 -1.90 1.87 9.65
N VAL A 146 -1.82 3.19 9.64
CA VAL A 146 -1.36 4.00 10.78
C VAL A 146 -2.31 3.91 11.97
N ILE A 147 -1.74 4.01 13.18
CA ILE A 147 -2.47 4.18 14.44
C ILE A 147 -1.79 5.23 15.31
N ASP A 148 -2.49 5.75 16.30
CA ASP A 148 -1.89 6.59 17.32
C ASP A 148 -0.86 5.81 18.15
N THR A 149 0.37 6.29 18.16
CA THR A 149 1.50 5.66 18.88
C THR A 149 1.91 6.37 20.16
N LYS A 150 1.20 7.42 20.59
CA LYS A 150 1.49 8.16 21.84
C LYS A 150 1.55 7.25 23.06
N PHE A 151 0.77 6.18 23.07
CA PHE A 151 0.78 5.20 24.15
C PHE A 151 2.17 4.64 24.45
N PHE A 152 3.06 4.58 23.44
CA PHE A 152 4.40 4.03 23.63
C PHE A 152 5.28 4.94 24.47
N GLU A 153 5.18 6.24 24.27
CA GLU A 153 5.89 7.23 25.10
C GLU A 153 5.19 7.49 26.45
N GLU A 154 3.87 7.38 26.49
CA GLU A 154 3.05 7.67 27.67
C GLU A 154 3.01 6.52 28.70
N THR A 155 3.40 5.30 28.32
CA THR A 155 3.37 4.12 29.17
C THR A 155 4.79 3.70 29.55
N GLU A 156 5.17 3.95 30.79
CA GLU A 156 6.47 3.53 31.35
C GLU A 156 6.59 2.00 31.36
N GLY A 157 7.76 1.48 30.98
CA GLY A 157 8.07 0.04 30.95
C GLY A 157 7.75 -0.65 29.62
N LEU A 158 7.47 0.10 28.55
CA LEU A 158 7.46 -0.42 27.19
C LEU A 158 8.86 -0.24 26.58
N ASP A 159 9.49 -1.33 26.15
CA ASP A 159 10.89 -1.34 25.69
C ASP A 159 11.04 -1.28 24.18
N SER A 160 10.09 -1.85 23.44
CA SER A 160 10.15 -1.93 21.98
C SER A 160 8.77 -1.80 21.34
N LEU A 161 8.74 -1.11 20.22
CA LEU A 161 7.57 -1.02 19.33
C LEU A 161 7.95 -1.59 17.95
N LEU A 162 7.29 -2.67 17.54
CA LEU A 162 7.57 -3.38 16.30
C LEU A 162 6.33 -3.34 15.39
N LEU A 163 6.47 -2.75 14.20
CA LEU A 163 5.45 -2.80 13.17
C LEU A 163 5.61 -4.10 12.37
N MET A 164 4.73 -5.05 12.62
CA MET A 164 4.67 -6.32 11.89
C MET A 164 3.81 -6.21 10.64
N GLY A 165 2.78 -5.36 10.69
CA GLY A 165 1.73 -5.32 9.68
C GLY A 165 1.03 -6.67 9.54
N GLN A 166 0.49 -6.95 8.37
CA GLN A 166 -0.14 -8.22 8.03
C GLN A 166 0.84 -9.08 7.22
N GLY A 167 1.60 -9.91 7.91
CA GLY A 167 2.78 -10.62 7.40
C GLY A 167 2.52 -11.87 6.55
N GLY A 168 1.25 -12.15 6.18
CA GLY A 168 0.90 -13.33 5.38
C GLY A 168 0.99 -14.64 6.18
N GLN A 169 1.00 -15.76 5.48
CA GLN A 169 0.91 -17.09 6.12
C GLN A 169 2.12 -17.48 6.99
N GLU A 170 3.26 -16.83 6.82
CA GLU A 170 4.48 -17.03 7.61
C GLU A 170 4.75 -15.89 8.61
N GLY A 171 3.81 -14.96 8.79
CA GLY A 171 3.98 -13.78 9.62
C GLY A 171 4.41 -14.08 11.04
N GLY A 172 3.88 -15.15 11.65
CA GLY A 172 4.28 -15.58 12.99
C GLY A 172 5.74 -16.04 13.08
N ASN A 173 6.25 -16.77 12.06
CA ASN A 173 7.65 -17.17 12.00
C ASN A 173 8.57 -15.96 11.80
N ALA A 174 8.20 -15.06 10.90
CA ALA A 174 8.96 -13.84 10.65
C ALA A 174 9.09 -12.97 11.93
N LEU A 175 7.99 -12.82 12.67
CA LEU A 175 8.02 -12.10 13.95
C LEU A 175 8.92 -12.81 14.97
N LEU A 176 8.82 -14.13 15.09
CA LEU A 176 9.66 -14.91 15.99
C LEU A 176 11.15 -14.70 15.68
N ASP A 177 11.55 -14.77 14.42
CA ASP A 177 12.93 -14.60 13.99
C ASP A 177 13.48 -13.21 14.35
N VAL A 178 12.64 -12.17 14.20
CA VAL A 178 13.00 -10.79 14.58
C VAL A 178 13.11 -10.67 16.10
N VAL A 179 12.07 -11.08 16.85
CA VAL A 179 12.04 -10.92 18.33
C VAL A 179 13.16 -11.70 19.01
N THR A 180 13.57 -12.83 18.45
CA THR A 180 14.68 -13.65 19.01
C THR A 180 16.06 -13.20 18.52
N GLY A 181 16.15 -12.25 17.60
CA GLY A 181 17.39 -11.77 17.01
C GLY A 181 18.01 -12.74 16.00
N ALA A 182 17.27 -13.75 15.53
CA ALA A 182 17.69 -14.61 14.44
C ALA A 182 17.78 -13.86 13.10
N VAL A 183 16.94 -12.85 12.93
CA VAL A 183 16.96 -11.94 11.79
C VAL A 183 17.00 -10.49 12.30
N THR A 184 17.91 -9.70 11.75
CA THR A 184 17.99 -8.26 12.03
C THR A 184 16.96 -7.51 11.21
N PRO A 185 16.05 -6.69 11.85
CA PRO A 185 15.09 -5.90 11.13
C PRO A 185 15.77 -4.86 10.23
N SER A 186 15.23 -4.64 9.06
CA SER A 186 15.74 -3.68 8.06
C SER A 186 14.61 -3.00 7.26
N GLY A 187 13.38 -3.10 7.74
CA GLY A 187 12.23 -2.39 7.17
C GLY A 187 12.27 -0.90 7.49
N LYS A 188 11.75 -0.08 6.59
CA LYS A 188 11.61 1.37 6.76
C LYS A 188 10.16 1.77 6.44
N LEU A 189 9.61 2.73 7.18
CA LEU A 189 8.27 3.23 6.94
C LEU A 189 8.11 3.80 5.53
N THR A 190 6.98 3.54 4.92
CA THR A 190 6.56 4.13 3.63
C THR A 190 5.50 5.21 3.81
N ASP A 191 5.15 5.50 5.07
CA ASP A 191 4.23 6.54 5.48
C ASP A 191 4.87 7.47 6.51
N THR A 192 4.30 8.67 6.66
CA THR A 192 4.62 9.56 7.78
C THR A 192 3.57 9.36 8.87
N TRP A 193 3.98 8.98 10.07
CA TRP A 193 3.08 8.77 11.19
C TRP A 193 2.97 10.05 12.01
N ALA A 194 1.77 10.61 12.10
CA ALA A 194 1.52 11.85 12.81
C ALA A 194 1.56 11.66 14.34
N GLU A 195 1.93 12.73 15.07
CA GLU A 195 1.73 12.76 16.53
C GLU A 195 0.25 12.82 16.90
N ASN A 196 -0.55 13.58 16.13
CA ASN A 196 -1.99 13.66 16.30
C ASN A 196 -2.69 13.43 14.97
N TYR A 197 -3.86 12.81 14.98
CA TYR A 197 -4.66 12.61 13.77
C TYR A 197 -4.93 13.93 13.02
N SER A 198 -5.18 15.01 13.76
CA SER A 198 -5.41 16.34 13.18
C SER A 198 -4.21 16.94 12.44
N ASP A 199 -3.03 16.33 12.55
CA ASP A 199 -1.82 16.78 11.85
C ASP A 199 -1.78 16.27 10.39
N TYR A 200 -2.62 15.32 10.03
CA TYR A 200 -2.77 14.90 8.63
C TYR A 200 -3.54 15.95 7.81
N PRO A 201 -3.11 16.24 6.57
CA PRO A 201 -3.70 17.32 5.78
C PRO A 201 -5.18 17.11 5.45
N ALA A 202 -5.62 15.88 5.25
CA ALA A 202 -7.00 15.56 4.92
C ALA A 202 -7.89 15.22 6.13
N SER A 203 -7.35 15.16 7.34
CA SER A 203 -8.05 14.69 8.56
C SER A 203 -9.42 15.33 8.81
N ALA A 204 -9.60 16.59 8.41
CA ALA A 204 -10.86 17.33 8.60
C ALA A 204 -11.90 17.08 7.51
N THR A 205 -11.53 16.50 6.38
CA THR A 205 -12.41 16.35 5.21
C THR A 205 -12.48 14.93 4.69
N PHE A 206 -11.57 14.05 5.09
CA PHE A 206 -11.49 12.68 4.60
C PHE A 206 -12.81 11.92 4.84
N ALA A 207 -13.26 11.19 3.83
CA ALA A 207 -14.51 10.44 3.80
C ALA A 207 -15.72 11.36 4.10
N LYS A 208 -16.19 11.42 5.33
CA LYS A 208 -17.38 12.19 5.75
C LYS A 208 -17.07 13.14 6.90
N ALA A 209 -15.80 13.43 7.14
CA ALA A 209 -15.39 14.22 8.30
C ALA A 209 -15.96 15.64 8.29
N ASP A 210 -16.17 16.22 7.10
CA ASP A 210 -16.83 17.53 6.92
C ASP A 210 -18.37 17.47 6.88
N GLY A 211 -18.95 16.27 6.95
CA GLY A 211 -20.40 16.03 6.91
C GLY A 211 -20.99 15.94 5.49
N ASP A 212 -20.20 16.07 4.44
CA ASP A 212 -20.64 15.89 3.04
C ASP A 212 -20.22 14.52 2.52
N SER A 213 -21.15 13.61 2.34
CA SER A 213 -20.89 12.26 1.80
C SER A 213 -20.92 12.20 0.27
N MET A 214 -21.18 13.32 -0.40
CA MET A 214 -21.34 13.40 -1.86
C MET A 214 -20.15 14.02 -2.55
N LYS A 215 -19.27 14.69 -1.80
CA LYS A 215 -18.08 15.36 -2.33
C LYS A 215 -16.86 15.03 -1.49
N GLU A 216 -15.78 14.70 -2.14
CA GLU A 216 -14.46 14.55 -1.56
C GLU A 216 -13.52 15.60 -2.14
N TRP A 217 -12.85 16.36 -1.28
CA TRP A 217 -11.99 17.46 -1.67
C TRP A 217 -10.52 17.08 -1.56
N TYR A 218 -9.82 17.05 -2.68
CA TYR A 218 -8.37 16.81 -2.74
C TYR A 218 -7.64 18.17 -2.67
N LYS A 219 -7.64 18.77 -1.49
CA LYS A 219 -7.04 20.10 -1.26
C LYS A 219 -5.53 20.05 -1.06
N GLU A 220 -4.99 18.89 -0.86
CA GLU A 220 -3.60 18.69 -0.53
C GLU A 220 -2.66 19.07 -1.67
N GLY A 221 -3.09 18.94 -2.93
CA GLY A 221 -2.24 19.13 -4.09
C GLY A 221 -0.99 18.26 -3.98
N ILE A 222 0.19 18.87 -4.00
CA ILE A 222 1.48 18.16 -3.85
C ILE A 222 1.82 17.80 -2.39
N TYR A 223 1.07 18.31 -1.41
CA TYR A 223 1.39 18.22 0.01
C TYR A 223 0.76 17.01 0.67
N VAL A 224 1.29 15.81 0.39
CA VAL A 224 0.85 14.54 0.96
C VAL A 224 2.02 13.88 1.69
N GLY A 225 1.78 13.23 2.83
CA GLY A 225 2.77 12.54 3.62
C GLY A 225 3.94 13.43 4.04
N TYR A 226 5.19 12.96 3.92
CA TYR A 226 6.39 13.72 4.32
C TYR A 226 6.52 15.05 3.55
N ARG A 227 6.01 15.17 2.33
CA ARG A 227 6.01 16.43 1.57
C ARG A 227 5.24 17.51 2.31
N TYR A 228 4.09 17.16 2.91
CA TYR A 228 3.32 18.04 3.78
C TYR A 228 4.06 18.32 5.09
N PHE A 229 4.38 17.29 5.85
CA PHE A 229 4.96 17.43 7.18
C PHE A 229 6.26 18.23 7.17
N ASP A 230 7.14 18.00 6.19
CA ASP A 230 8.41 18.69 6.09
C ASP A 230 8.25 20.13 5.59
N THR A 231 7.35 20.36 4.62
CA THR A 231 7.12 21.69 4.05
C THR A 231 6.40 22.63 5.01
N PHE A 232 5.48 22.08 5.83
CA PHE A 232 4.71 22.86 6.80
C PHE A 232 5.36 22.88 8.19
N GLY A 233 6.50 22.21 8.37
CA GLY A 233 7.24 22.16 9.62
C GLY A 233 6.51 21.45 10.76
N ILE A 234 5.66 20.49 10.44
CA ILE A 234 4.90 19.69 11.41
C ILE A 234 5.79 18.53 11.86
N LYS A 235 5.90 18.33 13.17
CA LYS A 235 6.68 17.22 13.72
C LYS A 235 5.87 15.92 13.61
N PRO A 236 6.36 14.88 12.94
CA PRO A 236 5.74 13.55 12.98
C PRO A 236 6.15 12.78 14.24
N ALA A 237 5.36 11.77 14.61
CA ALA A 237 5.79 10.74 15.55
C ALA A 237 6.92 9.89 14.94
N TYR A 238 6.75 9.49 13.68
CA TYR A 238 7.79 8.81 12.88
C TYR A 238 7.76 9.34 11.46
N GLU A 239 8.92 9.75 10.96
CA GLU A 239 9.05 10.28 9.60
C GLU A 239 9.03 9.17 8.54
N PHE A 240 8.76 9.54 7.30
CA PHE A 240 8.90 8.68 6.13
C PHE A 240 10.33 8.15 6.01
N GLY A 241 10.47 6.87 5.79
CA GLY A 241 11.77 6.20 5.70
C GLY A 241 12.37 5.80 7.06
N TYR A 242 11.72 6.13 8.19
CA TYR A 242 12.20 5.75 9.52
C TYR A 242 12.16 4.23 9.73
N GLY A 243 13.17 3.72 10.42
CA GLY A 243 13.20 2.34 10.90
C GLY A 243 14.53 2.02 11.59
N LEU A 244 14.45 1.37 12.75
CA LEU A 244 15.61 0.94 13.53
C LEU A 244 16.06 -0.47 13.15
N SER A 245 17.29 -0.78 13.49
CA SER A 245 17.93 -2.07 13.29
C SER A 245 18.58 -2.54 14.58
N TYR A 246 19.06 -3.80 14.65
CA TYR A 246 19.90 -4.30 15.76
C TYR A 246 21.37 -3.94 15.58
N THR A 247 21.71 -3.25 14.49
CA THR A 247 23.04 -2.71 14.23
C THR A 247 22.94 -1.26 13.76
N ASN A 248 24.06 -0.58 13.60
CA ASN A 248 24.11 0.79 13.13
C ASN A 248 24.88 0.88 11.83
N PHE A 249 24.52 1.84 10.99
CA PHE A 249 25.17 2.07 9.71
C PHE A 249 25.67 3.51 9.62
N ASP A 250 26.78 3.67 8.86
CA ASP A 250 27.27 4.98 8.43
C ASP A 250 27.09 5.08 6.90
N ILE A 251 26.50 6.19 6.45
CA ILE A 251 26.26 6.46 5.03
C ILE A 251 27.18 7.60 4.61
N ASN A 252 28.13 7.30 3.73
CA ASN A 252 29.10 8.26 3.23
C ASN A 252 28.97 8.44 1.72
N VAL A 253 28.60 9.65 1.28
CA VAL A 253 28.50 9.98 -0.14
C VAL A 253 29.92 10.09 -0.73
N LYS A 254 30.25 9.18 -1.62
CA LYS A 254 31.56 9.14 -2.29
C LYS A 254 31.62 10.02 -3.51
N ASN A 255 30.54 10.13 -4.25
CA ASN A 255 30.49 10.91 -5.47
C ASN A 255 29.04 11.25 -5.85
N VAL A 256 28.85 12.44 -6.37
CA VAL A 256 27.67 12.81 -7.14
C VAL A 256 28.14 13.21 -8.55
N SER A 257 27.41 12.79 -9.56
CA SER A 257 27.63 13.23 -10.96
C SER A 257 26.29 13.59 -11.58
N VAL A 258 26.30 14.63 -12.38
CA VAL A 258 25.14 15.18 -13.07
C VAL A 258 25.44 15.28 -14.55
N ASN A 259 24.63 14.64 -15.36
CA ASN A 259 24.64 14.78 -16.82
C ASN A 259 23.36 15.51 -17.25
N GLU A 260 23.15 15.67 -18.56
CA GLU A 260 21.98 16.35 -19.11
C GLU A 260 20.66 15.66 -18.78
N ASP A 261 20.69 14.36 -18.57
CA ASP A 261 19.50 13.52 -18.38
C ASP A 261 19.49 12.76 -17.05
N LYS A 262 20.61 12.71 -16.30
CA LYS A 262 20.72 11.86 -15.10
C LYS A 262 21.53 12.48 -13.98
N VAL A 263 21.05 12.22 -12.76
CA VAL A 263 21.80 12.41 -11.51
C VAL A 263 22.16 11.03 -10.97
N THR A 264 23.46 10.83 -10.67
CA THR A 264 23.96 9.57 -10.09
C THR A 264 24.67 9.87 -8.79
N VAL A 265 24.24 9.19 -7.73
CA VAL A 265 24.83 9.25 -6.39
C VAL A 265 25.50 7.91 -6.08
N LYS A 266 26.77 7.95 -5.66
CA LYS A 266 27.46 6.78 -5.09
C LYS A 266 27.61 6.98 -3.59
N ALA A 267 26.96 6.12 -2.81
CA ALA A 267 26.99 6.13 -1.37
C ALA A 267 27.59 4.82 -0.85
N GLU A 268 28.59 4.94 0.01
CA GLU A 268 29.15 3.80 0.74
C GLU A 268 28.41 3.67 2.06
N VAL A 269 27.88 2.49 2.31
CA VAL A 269 27.23 2.11 3.57
C VAL A 269 28.15 1.17 4.32
N THR A 270 28.43 1.47 5.58
CA THR A 270 29.26 0.63 6.46
C THR A 270 28.46 0.21 7.68
N ASN A 271 28.42 -1.09 7.97
CA ASN A 271 27.89 -1.56 9.24
C ASN A 271 28.91 -1.23 10.37
N THR A 272 28.57 -0.26 11.20
CA THR A 272 29.40 0.22 12.31
C THR A 272 29.14 -0.50 13.62
N GLY A 273 28.15 -1.39 13.66
CA GLY A 273 27.86 -2.22 14.81
C GLY A 273 28.94 -3.26 15.09
N LYS A 274 28.77 -4.01 16.18
CA LYS A 274 29.80 -4.98 16.63
C LYS A 274 29.29 -6.43 16.66
N THR A 275 27.99 -6.63 16.59
CA THR A 275 27.38 -7.93 16.91
C THR A 275 26.55 -8.49 15.76
N TYR A 276 25.68 -7.67 15.17
CA TYR A 276 24.70 -8.13 14.21
C TYR A 276 25.05 -7.72 12.78
N SER A 277 24.89 -8.65 11.85
CA SER A 277 24.78 -8.31 10.44
C SER A 277 23.43 -7.65 10.17
N GLY A 278 23.34 -6.86 9.12
CA GLY A 278 22.07 -6.22 8.75
C GLY A 278 22.14 -5.54 7.39
N LYS A 279 20.99 -4.99 6.98
CA LYS A 279 20.83 -4.25 5.73
C LYS A 279 20.38 -2.83 6.02
N GLU A 280 20.82 -1.89 5.18
CA GLU A 280 20.41 -0.49 5.27
C GLU A 280 19.84 0.00 3.94
N VAL A 281 18.94 0.99 4.03
CA VAL A 281 18.33 1.66 2.88
C VAL A 281 18.91 3.05 2.75
N VAL A 282 19.50 3.35 1.61
CA VAL A 282 19.91 4.71 1.25
C VAL A 282 18.81 5.36 0.42
N GLN A 283 18.40 6.55 0.82
CA GLN A 283 17.36 7.35 0.18
C GLN A 283 17.98 8.63 -0.38
N VAL A 284 17.66 8.94 -1.63
CA VAL A 284 18.09 10.16 -2.31
C VAL A 284 16.87 11.02 -2.57
N TYR A 285 16.94 12.26 -2.11
CA TYR A 285 15.90 13.26 -2.31
C TYR A 285 16.45 14.44 -3.11
N PHE A 286 15.57 15.19 -3.72
CA PHE A 286 15.90 16.53 -4.22
C PHE A 286 14.99 17.59 -3.60
N SER A 287 15.52 18.81 -3.46
CA SER A 287 14.74 20.02 -3.18
C SER A 287 14.79 20.92 -4.40
N ALA A 288 13.63 21.28 -4.93
CA ALA A 288 13.51 22.18 -6.08
C ALA A 288 13.38 23.65 -5.63
N PRO A 289 13.82 24.63 -6.45
CA PRO A 289 13.65 26.04 -6.14
C PRO A 289 12.17 26.44 -6.29
N ASP A 290 11.68 27.29 -5.39
CA ASP A 290 10.38 27.94 -5.56
C ASP A 290 10.41 28.88 -6.75
N SER A 291 9.29 28.99 -7.43
CA SER A 291 9.09 29.97 -8.49
C SER A 291 7.81 30.75 -8.26
N LYS A 292 7.61 31.81 -9.03
CA LYS A 292 6.36 32.58 -8.99
C LYS A 292 5.17 31.81 -9.55
N ASP A 293 5.43 30.77 -10.37
CA ASP A 293 4.43 30.02 -11.11
C ASP A 293 4.01 28.75 -10.35
N ALA A 294 4.84 28.25 -9.40
CA ALA A 294 4.52 27.07 -8.61
C ALA A 294 5.29 27.02 -7.28
N GLU A 295 4.58 26.65 -6.23
CA GLU A 295 5.18 26.22 -4.97
C GLU A 295 5.81 24.84 -5.14
N LYS A 296 6.85 24.55 -4.35
CA LYS A 296 7.49 23.24 -4.30
C LYS A 296 7.50 22.74 -2.85
N GLU A 297 7.45 21.46 -2.68
CA GLU A 297 7.67 20.81 -1.40
C GLU A 297 9.13 20.98 -0.92
N TYR A 298 9.36 20.79 0.37
CA TYR A 298 10.70 20.86 0.96
C TYR A 298 11.68 19.91 0.28
N GLN A 299 11.25 18.68 0.01
CA GLN A 299 12.00 17.68 -0.72
C GLN A 299 11.09 16.60 -1.31
N GLN A 300 11.59 15.90 -2.32
CA GLN A 300 10.94 14.76 -2.96
C GLN A 300 11.92 13.59 -3.09
N LEU A 301 11.46 12.36 -2.78
CA LEU A 301 12.23 11.14 -3.01
C LEU A 301 12.43 10.93 -4.51
N ALA A 302 13.69 10.75 -4.93
CA ALA A 302 14.08 10.55 -6.32
C ALA A 302 14.64 9.15 -6.58
N ALA A 303 15.39 8.61 -5.64
CA ALA A 303 15.95 7.27 -5.77
C ALA A 303 16.17 6.63 -4.40
N TYR A 304 16.22 5.32 -4.37
CA TYR A 304 16.61 4.57 -3.19
C TYR A 304 17.29 3.26 -3.57
N GLY A 305 17.97 2.66 -2.61
CA GLY A 305 18.53 1.33 -2.76
C GLY A 305 18.85 0.71 -1.42
N LYS A 306 18.79 -0.60 -1.37
CA LYS A 306 19.06 -1.38 -0.18
C LYS A 306 20.37 -2.16 -0.33
N THR A 307 21.15 -2.23 0.74
CA THR A 307 22.38 -3.04 0.74
C THR A 307 22.07 -4.54 0.76
N ASP A 308 23.05 -5.33 0.37
CA ASP A 308 23.12 -6.71 0.83
C ASP A 308 23.25 -6.75 2.35
N GLU A 309 23.23 -7.95 2.94
CA GLU A 309 23.49 -8.11 4.36
C GLU A 309 24.97 -7.87 4.66
N LEU A 310 25.25 -6.81 5.44
CA LEU A 310 26.61 -6.41 5.81
C LEU A 310 26.96 -6.94 7.21
N ALA A 311 28.04 -7.67 7.31
CA ALA A 311 28.62 -8.06 8.59
C ALA A 311 29.21 -6.84 9.33
N PRO A 312 29.42 -6.91 10.66
CA PRO A 312 30.10 -5.86 11.43
C PRO A 312 31.44 -5.43 10.78
N GLY A 313 31.55 -4.15 10.46
CA GLY A 313 32.71 -3.56 9.79
C GLY A 313 32.73 -3.71 8.26
N GLU A 314 31.79 -4.41 7.67
CA GLU A 314 31.69 -4.56 6.21
C GLU A 314 31.03 -3.32 5.59
N SER A 315 31.42 -3.03 4.34
CA SER A 315 30.92 -1.89 3.58
C SER A 315 30.49 -2.31 2.18
N GLN A 316 29.49 -1.61 1.65
CA GLN A 316 29.03 -1.74 0.26
C GLN A 316 28.81 -0.35 -0.34
N VAL A 317 29.13 -0.20 -1.63
CA VAL A 317 28.81 1.02 -2.37
C VAL A 317 27.56 0.81 -3.21
N LEU A 318 26.53 1.59 -2.93
CA LEU A 318 25.32 1.67 -3.75
C LEU A 318 25.51 2.76 -4.82
N THR A 319 24.98 2.51 -6.01
CA THR A 319 24.89 3.49 -7.09
C THR A 319 23.42 3.75 -7.37
N LEU A 320 22.96 4.94 -7.00
CA LEU A 320 21.57 5.37 -7.11
C LEU A 320 21.46 6.41 -8.21
N THR A 321 20.49 6.26 -9.09
CA THR A 321 20.35 7.13 -10.28
C THR A 321 18.88 7.49 -10.45
N TYR A 322 18.63 8.75 -10.79
CA TYR A 322 17.32 9.24 -11.20
C TYR A 322 17.45 10.16 -12.40
N ASP A 323 16.37 10.32 -13.16
CA ASP A 323 16.35 11.17 -14.33
C ASP A 323 16.15 12.65 -13.94
N THR A 324 16.77 13.58 -14.65
CA THR A 324 16.68 15.02 -14.29
C THR A 324 15.27 15.58 -14.49
N ASP A 325 14.47 14.98 -15.36
CA ASP A 325 13.07 15.34 -15.59
C ASP A 325 12.15 15.01 -14.40
N GLU A 326 12.52 14.05 -13.54
CA GLU A 326 11.81 13.79 -12.27
C GLU A 326 11.81 15.00 -11.31
N MET A 327 12.74 15.96 -11.51
CA MET A 327 12.77 17.20 -10.74
C MET A 327 11.79 18.26 -11.28
N ALA A 328 11.09 18.00 -12.38
CA ALA A 328 10.13 18.91 -12.97
C ALA A 328 8.79 18.90 -12.22
N TYR A 329 8.11 20.03 -12.21
CA TYR A 329 6.74 20.13 -11.73
C TYR A 329 5.77 20.24 -12.90
N TYR A 330 4.54 19.82 -12.70
CA TYR A 330 3.48 19.99 -13.67
C TYR A 330 2.86 21.40 -13.59
N SER A 331 2.81 22.08 -14.71
CA SER A 331 2.11 23.36 -14.86
C SER A 331 0.77 23.15 -15.57
N GLU A 332 -0.32 23.30 -14.86
CA GLU A 332 -1.67 23.21 -15.44
C GLU A 332 -1.90 24.27 -16.53
N GLU A 333 -1.42 25.51 -16.30
CA GLU A 333 -1.54 26.60 -17.28
C GLU A 333 -0.89 26.27 -18.62
N LYS A 334 0.27 25.56 -18.59
CA LYS A 334 1.04 25.24 -19.79
C LYS A 334 0.84 23.80 -20.27
N ALA A 335 0.08 23.01 -19.53
CA ALA A 335 -0.07 21.57 -19.73
C ALA A 335 1.28 20.88 -19.97
N SER A 336 2.25 21.14 -19.09
CA SER A 336 3.65 20.71 -19.30
C SER A 336 4.37 20.47 -17.99
N TYR A 337 5.32 19.52 -17.99
CA TYR A 337 6.30 19.38 -16.93
C TYR A 337 7.47 20.35 -17.18
N ILE A 338 7.88 21.08 -16.16
CA ILE A 338 8.82 22.19 -16.27
C ILE A 338 9.86 22.14 -15.16
N LEU A 339 11.12 22.30 -15.53
CA LEU A 339 12.21 22.63 -14.63
C LEU A 339 12.35 24.15 -14.52
N ASP A 340 12.22 24.70 -13.34
CA ASP A 340 12.39 26.14 -13.10
C ASP A 340 13.87 26.52 -12.95
N PRO A 341 14.27 27.74 -13.35
CA PRO A 341 15.60 28.24 -13.08
C PRO A 341 15.83 28.42 -11.58
N GLY A 342 16.99 28.00 -11.11
CA GLY A 342 17.36 28.09 -9.70
C GLY A 342 18.39 27.05 -9.29
N THR A 343 18.43 26.77 -8.00
CA THR A 343 19.32 25.76 -7.43
C THR A 343 18.51 24.62 -6.85
N TYR A 344 18.74 23.44 -7.36
CA TYR A 344 18.21 22.18 -6.82
C TYR A 344 19.26 21.58 -5.89
N TYR A 345 18.84 21.00 -4.78
CA TYR A 345 19.75 20.32 -3.85
C TYR A 345 19.50 18.84 -3.84
N VAL A 346 20.56 18.05 -3.98
CA VAL A 346 20.53 16.59 -3.82
C VAL A 346 20.80 16.26 -2.37
N ARG A 347 19.90 15.52 -1.73
CA ARG A 347 20.00 15.11 -0.34
C ARG A 347 20.10 13.59 -0.26
N VAL A 348 20.90 13.09 0.69
CA VAL A 348 21.14 11.65 0.86
C VAL A 348 21.06 11.30 2.33
N GLY A 349 20.35 10.24 2.66
CA GLY A 349 20.21 9.76 4.02
C GLY A 349 19.49 8.42 4.11
N ASP A 350 18.96 8.10 5.28
CA ASP A 350 18.22 6.86 5.58
C ASP A 350 16.74 7.08 5.92
N SER A 351 16.32 8.35 6.04
CA SER A 351 14.92 8.77 6.20
C SER A 351 14.73 10.21 5.69
N SER A 352 13.49 10.68 5.58
CA SER A 352 13.20 12.06 5.11
C SER A 352 13.79 13.14 6.02
N ARG A 353 14.00 12.85 7.31
CA ARG A 353 14.55 13.80 8.28
C ARG A 353 15.97 13.51 8.73
N ASN A 354 16.57 12.45 8.22
CA ASN A 354 17.99 12.14 8.43
C ASN A 354 18.75 12.15 7.11
N THR A 355 18.78 13.31 6.47
CA THR A 355 19.50 13.56 5.20
C THR A 355 20.60 14.59 5.37
N LYS A 356 21.57 14.57 4.47
CA LYS A 356 22.60 15.60 4.28
C LYS A 356 22.58 16.10 2.85
N VAL A 357 22.88 17.39 2.64
CA VAL A 357 23.02 17.95 1.29
C VAL A 357 24.31 17.46 0.67
N ALA A 358 24.19 16.69 -0.41
CA ALA A 358 25.32 16.07 -1.09
C ALA A 358 25.80 16.86 -2.32
N ALA A 359 24.91 17.62 -2.97
CA ALA A 359 25.24 18.42 -4.15
C ALA A 359 24.21 19.53 -4.39
N ALA A 360 24.61 20.52 -5.17
CA ALA A 360 23.74 21.57 -5.72
C ALA A 360 23.77 21.52 -7.26
N ILE A 361 22.61 21.58 -7.90
CA ILE A 361 22.44 21.60 -9.35
C ILE A 361 21.85 22.94 -9.74
N LYS A 362 22.55 23.72 -10.54
CA LYS A 362 22.10 25.04 -11.03
C LYS A 362 21.51 24.91 -12.42
N LEU A 363 20.33 25.45 -12.58
CA LEU A 363 19.65 25.65 -13.86
C LEU A 363 19.44 27.15 -14.08
N ASN A 364 19.96 27.71 -15.18
CA ASN A 364 19.91 29.16 -15.42
C ASN A 364 18.69 29.61 -16.20
N GLN A 365 18.00 28.69 -16.89
CA GLN A 365 16.84 28.95 -17.72
C GLN A 365 15.83 27.83 -17.52
N SER A 366 14.54 28.12 -17.65
CA SER A 366 13.50 27.10 -17.62
C SER A 366 13.67 26.11 -18.77
N ALA A 367 13.37 24.84 -18.49
CA ALA A 367 13.33 23.78 -19.49
C ALA A 367 12.02 23.01 -19.37
N VAL A 368 11.37 22.76 -20.51
CA VAL A 368 10.18 21.89 -20.58
C VAL A 368 10.67 20.48 -20.83
N THR A 369 10.28 19.55 -19.96
CA THR A 369 10.65 18.12 -20.09
C THR A 369 9.59 17.34 -20.82
N GLU A 370 8.31 17.71 -20.66
CA GLU A 370 7.19 17.03 -21.30
C GLU A 370 6.05 18.01 -21.59
N VAL A 371 5.43 17.86 -22.75
CA VAL A 371 4.22 18.60 -23.15
C VAL A 371 3.04 17.63 -23.23
N LEU A 372 1.94 17.98 -22.58
CA LEU A 372 0.74 17.16 -22.44
C LEU A 372 -0.51 17.93 -22.92
N SER A 373 -1.65 17.33 -22.74
CA SER A 373 -2.97 17.97 -22.81
C SER A 373 -3.67 17.80 -21.47
N ASN A 374 -4.22 18.89 -20.91
CA ASN A 374 -5.11 18.77 -19.75
C ASN A 374 -6.35 17.98 -20.15
N GLN A 375 -6.67 16.93 -19.42
CA GLN A 375 -7.79 16.04 -19.68
C GLN A 375 -8.97 16.30 -18.72
N MET A 376 -8.67 16.77 -17.52
CA MET A 376 -9.66 17.03 -16.47
C MET A 376 -9.35 18.36 -15.81
N GLU A 377 -10.30 19.28 -15.91
CA GLU A 377 -10.22 20.58 -15.24
C GLU A 377 -11.23 20.64 -14.09
N VAL A 378 -10.85 21.27 -13.00
CA VAL A 378 -11.82 21.60 -11.95
C VAL A 378 -12.80 22.63 -12.52
N PRO A 379 -14.13 22.37 -12.50
CA PRO A 379 -15.10 23.32 -12.99
C PRO A 379 -14.98 24.65 -12.24
N GLU A 380 -15.06 25.79 -12.93
CA GLU A 380 -15.03 27.14 -12.32
C GLU A 380 -16.06 27.32 -11.20
N SER A 381 -17.19 26.57 -11.27
CA SER A 381 -18.23 26.55 -10.25
C SER A 381 -17.81 25.93 -8.91
N GLU A 382 -16.76 25.13 -8.89
CA GLU A 382 -16.34 24.35 -7.72
C GLU A 382 -15.18 25.05 -7.01
N ASN A 383 -14.84 26.11 -6.97
CA ASN A 383 -13.92 26.96 -6.22
C ASN A 383 -12.99 26.15 -5.25
N LEU A 384 -12.26 25.18 -5.81
CA LEU A 384 -11.28 24.39 -5.07
C LEU A 384 -10.09 25.30 -4.71
N THR A 385 -9.76 25.37 -3.43
CA THR A 385 -8.55 26.04 -2.95
C THR A 385 -7.63 24.99 -2.33
N GLU A 386 -6.50 24.77 -2.96
CA GLU A 386 -5.48 23.86 -2.46
C GLU A 386 -4.68 24.46 -1.29
N TRP A 387 -4.02 23.60 -0.54
CA TRP A 387 -3.07 23.99 0.50
C TRP A 387 -1.92 24.80 -0.09
N SER A 388 -1.48 25.82 0.65
CA SER A 388 -0.33 26.65 0.31
C SER A 388 0.64 26.71 1.47
N LYS A 389 1.92 26.66 1.18
CA LYS A 389 2.99 26.84 2.19
C LYS A 389 3.25 28.29 2.55
N ALA A 390 2.53 29.24 1.95
CA ALA A 390 2.68 30.66 2.23
C ALA A 390 2.55 30.96 3.73
N GLY A 391 3.59 31.56 4.31
CA GLY A 391 3.64 31.86 5.75
C GLY A 391 3.95 30.65 6.65
N LYS A 392 4.27 29.51 6.10
CA LYS A 392 4.75 28.35 6.84
C LYS A 392 6.27 28.36 6.95
N THR A 393 6.78 27.73 8.00
CA THR A 393 8.23 27.53 8.21
C THR A 393 8.52 26.07 8.00
N PRO A 394 9.28 25.69 6.97
CA PRO A 394 9.58 24.29 6.70
C PRO A 394 10.50 23.68 7.77
N TYR A 395 10.55 22.37 7.80
CA TYR A 395 11.56 21.63 8.55
C TYR A 395 12.96 22.11 8.16
N THR A 396 13.87 22.12 9.12
CA THR A 396 15.29 22.43 8.93
C THR A 396 16.10 21.78 10.04
N TYR A 397 17.40 21.58 9.81
CA TYR A 397 18.33 21.04 10.78
C TYR A 397 19.60 21.91 10.89
N ALA A 398 20.33 21.77 11.99
CA ALA A 398 21.35 22.73 12.40
C ALA A 398 22.46 22.99 11.36
N THR A 399 22.86 21.98 10.59
CA THR A 399 23.96 22.05 9.61
C THR A 399 23.51 22.32 8.18
N GLU A 400 22.20 22.35 7.91
CA GLU A 400 21.64 22.42 6.56
C GLU A 400 22.17 23.60 5.74
N GLN A 401 22.16 24.80 6.30
CA GLN A 401 22.62 26.00 5.58
C GLN A 401 24.09 25.96 5.25
N GLN A 402 24.90 25.38 6.14
CA GLN A 402 26.32 25.19 5.90
C GLN A 402 26.54 24.16 4.78
N GLU A 403 25.84 23.02 4.83
CA GLU A 403 25.90 21.97 3.82
C GLU A 403 25.48 22.50 2.44
N MET A 404 24.41 23.30 2.36
CA MET A 404 23.98 23.95 1.13
C MET A 404 25.06 24.88 0.55
N ALA A 405 25.75 25.63 1.42
CA ALA A 405 26.81 26.57 1.00
C ALA A 405 28.09 25.87 0.54
N GLU A 406 28.42 24.73 1.15
CA GLU A 406 29.63 23.95 0.88
C GLU A 406 29.46 22.87 -0.19
N ALA A 407 28.20 22.56 -0.60
CA ALA A 407 27.89 21.52 -1.57
C ALA A 407 28.58 21.73 -2.91
N PRO A 408 29.13 20.67 -3.53
CA PRO A 408 29.65 20.73 -4.88
C PRO A 408 28.56 21.15 -5.87
N VAL A 409 28.91 22.10 -6.78
CA VAL A 409 27.94 22.71 -7.70
C VAL A 409 28.09 22.11 -9.08
N PHE A 410 27.00 21.61 -9.63
CA PHE A 410 26.86 21.18 -11.02
C PHE A 410 25.99 22.17 -11.78
N THR A 411 26.13 22.25 -13.10
CA THR A 411 25.26 23.07 -13.95
C THR A 411 24.56 22.17 -14.95
N LEU A 412 23.26 22.26 -14.99
CA LEU A 412 22.41 21.62 -15.99
C LEU A 412 22.17 22.60 -17.13
N ASP A 413 22.45 22.19 -18.35
CA ASP A 413 22.25 23.00 -19.56
C ASP A 413 20.81 22.80 -20.05
N ALA A 414 19.96 23.80 -19.82
CA ALA A 414 18.56 23.77 -20.22
C ALA A 414 18.34 23.47 -21.71
N SER A 415 19.29 23.88 -22.57
CA SER A 415 19.17 23.66 -24.02
C SER A 415 19.37 22.21 -24.44
N LYS A 416 19.89 21.37 -23.55
CA LYS A 416 20.11 19.93 -23.76
C LYS A 416 19.09 19.04 -23.11
N VAL A 417 18.21 19.60 -22.26
CA VAL A 417 17.09 18.87 -21.68
C VAL A 417 16.16 18.45 -22.83
N LYS A 418 15.85 17.17 -22.89
CA LYS A 418 14.93 16.64 -23.90
C LYS A 418 13.51 17.01 -23.53
N THR A 419 12.71 17.36 -24.53
CA THR A 419 11.28 17.59 -24.38
C THR A 419 10.52 16.45 -25.08
N GLU A 420 9.72 15.74 -24.34
CA GLU A 420 8.79 14.75 -24.89
C GLU A 420 7.47 15.44 -25.26
N ASN A 421 6.86 15.02 -26.35
CA ASN A 421 5.57 15.56 -26.78
C ASN A 421 4.51 14.44 -26.74
N ASN A 422 3.72 14.47 -25.70
CA ASN A 422 2.65 13.51 -25.41
C ASN A 422 1.27 14.19 -25.46
N VAL A 423 1.14 15.20 -26.31
CA VAL A 423 -0.15 15.86 -26.53
C VAL A 423 -1.15 14.85 -27.08
N SER A 424 -2.22 14.64 -26.32
CA SER A 424 -3.33 13.80 -26.77
C SER A 424 -4.20 14.60 -27.75
N GLU A 425 -4.44 14.04 -28.95
CA GLU A 425 -5.47 14.54 -29.85
C GLU A 425 -6.87 14.13 -29.39
N TYR A 426 -7.17 14.32 -28.11
CA TYR A 426 -8.51 14.10 -27.61
C TYR A 426 -9.44 15.12 -28.27
N LYS A 427 -10.25 14.67 -29.19
CA LYS A 427 -11.38 15.46 -29.68
C LYS A 427 -12.45 15.35 -28.59
N ASP A 428 -12.75 16.47 -27.99
CA ASP A 428 -13.88 16.62 -27.09
C ASP A 428 -15.17 16.28 -27.85
N GLU A 429 -15.47 14.99 -27.96
CA GLU A 429 -16.81 14.57 -28.30
C GLU A 429 -17.64 15.04 -27.12
N LYS A 430 -18.53 15.99 -27.37
CA LYS A 430 -19.50 16.48 -26.39
C LYS A 430 -20.12 15.28 -25.71
N VAL A 431 -19.53 14.88 -24.59
CA VAL A 431 -20.17 13.94 -23.68
C VAL A 431 -21.46 14.64 -23.29
N THR A 432 -22.58 14.15 -23.77
CA THR A 432 -23.88 14.61 -23.33
C THR A 432 -23.90 14.41 -21.82
N THR A 433 -23.86 15.52 -21.09
CA THR A 433 -23.91 15.52 -19.64
C THR A 433 -25.04 14.61 -19.20
N TYR A 434 -24.71 13.66 -18.33
CA TYR A 434 -25.71 12.82 -17.70
C TYR A 434 -26.74 13.74 -17.04
N THR A 435 -28.01 13.63 -17.44
CA THR A 435 -29.09 14.42 -16.86
C THR A 435 -30.01 13.52 -16.05
N THR A 436 -30.41 14.00 -14.88
CA THR A 436 -31.47 13.39 -14.06
C THR A 436 -32.87 13.79 -14.54
N ASP A 437 -32.99 14.49 -15.66
CA ASP A 437 -34.28 14.85 -16.25
C ASP A 437 -35.06 13.57 -16.59
N PRO A 438 -36.22 13.31 -15.99
CA PRO A 438 -37.02 12.11 -16.25
C PRO A 438 -37.57 12.07 -17.69
N ASP A 439 -37.59 13.19 -18.39
CA ASP A 439 -38.00 13.28 -19.80
C ASP A 439 -36.83 13.17 -20.77
N TYR A 440 -35.59 12.94 -20.26
CA TYR A 440 -34.41 12.74 -21.07
C TYR A 440 -34.60 11.53 -21.99
N LYS A 441 -34.66 11.79 -23.27
CA LYS A 441 -34.57 10.75 -24.30
C LYS A 441 -33.12 10.67 -24.75
N ALA A 442 -32.50 9.53 -24.53
CA ALA A 442 -31.16 9.27 -25.06
C ALA A 442 -31.14 9.67 -26.54
N VAL A 443 -30.20 10.55 -26.91
CA VAL A 443 -29.99 10.92 -28.31
C VAL A 443 -29.63 9.64 -29.05
N GLN A 444 -30.55 9.17 -29.88
CA GLN A 444 -30.37 7.94 -30.69
C GLN A 444 -29.66 8.22 -32.02
N ASP A 445 -29.12 9.38 -32.22
CA ASP A 445 -28.28 9.70 -33.36
C ASP A 445 -26.83 9.32 -33.11
N TYR A 446 -26.61 8.02 -32.89
CA TYR A 446 -25.29 7.49 -33.19
C TYR A 446 -25.16 7.51 -34.71
N GLU A 447 -24.14 8.15 -35.27
CA GLU A 447 -23.68 7.80 -36.60
C GLU A 447 -23.48 6.29 -36.57
N LYS A 448 -24.40 5.55 -37.21
CA LYS A 448 -24.21 4.13 -37.42
C LYS A 448 -23.00 4.02 -38.33
N VAL A 449 -21.86 3.76 -37.76
CA VAL A 449 -20.72 3.31 -38.53
C VAL A 449 -21.11 1.94 -39.08
N GLU A 450 -21.69 1.92 -40.27
CA GLU A 450 -21.84 0.70 -41.02
C GLU A 450 -20.42 0.27 -41.45
N VAL A 451 -19.75 -0.46 -40.61
CA VAL A 451 -18.52 -1.13 -40.99
C VAL A 451 -18.97 -2.33 -41.84
N VAL A 452 -19.06 -2.11 -43.15
CA VAL A 452 -19.28 -3.19 -44.11
C VAL A 452 -17.97 -3.96 -44.19
N THR A 453 -17.90 -5.07 -43.46
CA THR A 453 -16.77 -5.99 -43.59
C THR A 453 -17.14 -7.16 -44.50
N ASP A 454 -16.29 -7.46 -45.46
CA ASP A 454 -16.29 -8.71 -46.23
C ASP A 454 -15.49 -9.82 -45.51
N LYS A 455 -14.92 -9.51 -44.35
CA LYS A 455 -14.07 -10.38 -43.52
C LYS A 455 -14.88 -11.20 -42.51
N LYS A 456 -16.08 -11.65 -42.85
CA LYS A 456 -16.89 -12.52 -42.00
C LYS A 456 -16.16 -13.84 -41.71
N GLY A 457 -16.14 -14.22 -40.40
CA GLY A 457 -15.47 -15.44 -39.96
C GLY A 457 -13.99 -15.23 -39.61
N ALA A 458 -13.54 -13.97 -39.56
CA ALA A 458 -12.22 -13.64 -39.03
C ALA A 458 -12.13 -13.97 -37.53
N THR A 459 -10.97 -14.44 -37.10
CA THR A 459 -10.68 -14.77 -35.72
C THR A 459 -9.73 -13.72 -35.10
N LEU A 460 -9.66 -13.66 -33.79
CA LEU A 460 -8.69 -12.80 -33.07
C LEU A 460 -7.24 -13.12 -33.53
N LYS A 461 -6.96 -14.40 -33.87
CA LYS A 461 -5.66 -14.78 -34.43
C LYS A 461 -5.37 -14.10 -35.76
N ASP A 462 -6.38 -13.87 -36.61
CA ASP A 462 -6.18 -13.19 -37.88
C ASP A 462 -5.83 -11.72 -37.70
N VAL A 463 -6.28 -11.08 -36.58
CA VAL A 463 -5.84 -9.73 -36.18
C VAL A 463 -4.36 -9.77 -35.77
N VAL A 464 -3.98 -10.72 -34.93
CA VAL A 464 -2.58 -10.89 -34.48
C VAL A 464 -1.65 -11.15 -35.66
N ASP A 465 -2.11 -11.94 -36.64
CA ASP A 465 -1.38 -12.26 -37.87
C ASP A 465 -1.40 -11.12 -38.92
N ASN A 466 -2.01 -9.95 -38.60
CA ASN A 466 -2.17 -8.78 -39.46
C ASN A 466 -2.93 -9.08 -40.81
N LYS A 467 -3.82 -10.07 -40.83
CA LYS A 467 -4.66 -10.40 -41.99
C LYS A 467 -5.93 -9.54 -42.07
N VAL A 468 -6.39 -9.08 -40.88
CA VAL A 468 -7.52 -8.16 -40.72
C VAL A 468 -7.17 -7.11 -39.68
N THR A 469 -7.77 -5.94 -39.76
CA THR A 469 -7.66 -4.91 -38.74
C THR A 469 -8.59 -5.24 -37.56
N MET A 470 -8.32 -4.66 -36.39
CA MET A 470 -9.20 -4.78 -35.23
C MET A 470 -10.61 -4.23 -35.53
N GLY A 471 -10.72 -3.13 -36.28
CA GLY A 471 -12.01 -2.57 -36.70
C GLY A 471 -12.81 -3.54 -37.57
N GLU A 472 -12.19 -4.17 -38.58
CA GLU A 472 -12.83 -5.20 -39.41
C GLU A 472 -13.24 -6.43 -38.60
N PHE A 473 -12.42 -6.83 -37.62
CA PHE A 473 -12.72 -7.94 -36.73
C PHE A 473 -13.93 -7.65 -35.85
N VAL A 474 -13.96 -6.50 -35.17
CA VAL A 474 -15.06 -6.09 -34.31
C VAL A 474 -16.36 -5.88 -35.08
N ALA A 475 -16.27 -5.34 -36.29
CA ALA A 475 -17.44 -5.05 -37.14
C ALA A 475 -18.27 -6.27 -37.52
N GLN A 476 -17.73 -7.46 -37.46
CA GLN A 476 -18.48 -8.70 -37.73
C GLN A 476 -19.36 -9.14 -36.55
N MET A 477 -19.11 -8.61 -35.33
CA MET A 477 -19.84 -8.96 -34.13
C MET A 477 -21.15 -8.19 -34.02
N SER A 478 -22.18 -8.84 -33.49
CA SER A 478 -23.45 -8.16 -33.19
C SER A 478 -23.31 -7.22 -32.00
N LEU A 479 -24.18 -6.22 -31.93
CA LEU A 479 -24.21 -5.28 -30.79
C LEU A 479 -24.44 -6.03 -29.45
N GLU A 480 -25.25 -7.11 -29.48
CA GLU A 480 -25.48 -7.93 -28.29
C GLU A 480 -24.22 -8.66 -27.83
N GLU A 481 -23.44 -9.24 -28.78
CA GLU A 481 -22.17 -9.89 -28.46
C GLU A 481 -21.15 -8.89 -27.91
N LEU A 482 -21.06 -7.70 -28.49
CA LEU A 482 -20.18 -6.63 -27.99
C LEU A 482 -20.58 -6.14 -26.59
N ALA A 483 -21.88 -5.95 -26.35
CA ALA A 483 -22.39 -5.55 -25.05
C ALA A 483 -22.08 -6.61 -23.99
N LYS A 484 -22.30 -7.89 -24.30
CA LYS A 484 -21.98 -9.00 -23.40
C LYS A 484 -20.47 -9.13 -23.14
N LEU A 485 -19.64 -8.89 -24.15
CA LEU A 485 -18.19 -8.93 -24.01
C LEU A 485 -17.70 -7.83 -23.03
N ASN A 486 -18.30 -6.63 -23.13
CA ASN A 486 -17.98 -5.53 -22.22
C ASN A 486 -18.46 -5.75 -20.78
N CYS A 487 -19.58 -6.46 -20.59
CA CYS A 487 -20.12 -6.74 -19.25
C CYS A 487 -19.44 -7.92 -18.57
N GLY A 488 -18.90 -8.87 -19.33
CA GLY A 488 -18.37 -10.13 -18.81
C GLY A 488 -19.42 -10.96 -18.07
N SER A 489 -18.99 -11.93 -17.30
CA SER A 489 -19.80 -12.65 -16.33
C SER A 489 -19.68 -11.95 -14.97
N GLY A 490 -20.53 -11.01 -14.71
CA GLY A 490 -20.53 -10.21 -13.48
C GLY A 490 -21.87 -10.27 -12.76
N TRP A 491 -22.16 -9.25 -12.01
CA TRP A 491 -23.41 -9.02 -11.33
C TRP A 491 -24.62 -9.26 -12.25
N GLY A 492 -25.50 -10.17 -11.83
CA GLY A 492 -26.76 -10.44 -12.51
C GLY A 492 -26.69 -11.39 -13.70
N VAL A 493 -25.56 -11.96 -14.06
CA VAL A 493 -25.49 -13.09 -15.00
C VAL A 493 -25.57 -14.38 -14.19
N ALA A 494 -26.79 -14.82 -14.04
CA ALA A 494 -27.29 -16.13 -13.63
C ALA A 494 -26.27 -17.12 -13.01
N ASN A 495 -25.86 -16.87 -11.80
CA ASN A 495 -25.55 -17.97 -10.89
C ASN A 495 -26.38 -17.74 -9.62
N GLU A 496 -27.50 -18.42 -9.49
CA GLU A 496 -28.40 -18.36 -8.31
C GLU A 496 -27.67 -18.71 -7.00
N ASN A 497 -26.42 -19.16 -7.08
CA ASN A 497 -25.57 -19.57 -5.97
C ASN A 497 -24.31 -18.72 -5.78
N ALA A 498 -24.18 -17.57 -6.44
CA ALA A 498 -23.06 -16.65 -6.20
C ALA A 498 -23.47 -15.57 -5.18
N PRO A 499 -23.22 -15.79 -3.88
CA PRO A 499 -23.74 -14.92 -2.82
C PRO A 499 -22.83 -13.71 -2.54
N ILE A 500 -21.69 -13.54 -3.21
CA ILE A 500 -20.68 -12.55 -2.83
C ILE A 500 -20.23 -11.77 -4.06
N VAL A 501 -20.22 -10.45 -3.91
CA VAL A 501 -19.55 -9.50 -4.81
C VAL A 501 -18.12 -9.97 -5.08
N GLY A 502 -17.72 -9.99 -6.36
CA GLY A 502 -16.36 -10.38 -6.71
C GLY A 502 -16.06 -11.89 -6.65
N SER A 503 -17.07 -12.76 -6.81
CA SER A 503 -16.90 -14.21 -6.77
C SER A 503 -17.72 -14.91 -7.88
N ASN A 504 -17.64 -14.40 -9.10
CA ASN A 504 -18.58 -14.74 -10.19
C ASN A 504 -17.97 -15.53 -11.34
N SER A 505 -16.71 -16.00 -11.26
CA SER A 505 -16.14 -16.85 -12.30
C SER A 505 -16.74 -18.25 -12.26
N ALA A 506 -17.16 -18.76 -13.40
CA ALA A 506 -17.58 -20.15 -13.59
C ALA A 506 -16.38 -21.07 -13.82
N THR A 507 -15.29 -20.53 -14.37
CA THR A 507 -14.07 -21.27 -14.72
C THR A 507 -13.20 -21.52 -13.47
N VAL A 508 -13.03 -20.49 -12.63
CA VAL A 508 -12.25 -20.57 -11.38
C VAL A 508 -13.15 -20.17 -10.21
N PRO A 509 -13.69 -21.14 -9.47
CA PRO A 509 -14.61 -20.86 -8.36
C PRO A 509 -14.04 -19.92 -7.34
N GLY A 510 -14.72 -18.79 -7.11
CA GLY A 510 -14.30 -17.75 -6.17
C GLY A 510 -13.46 -16.61 -6.76
N ALA A 511 -13.03 -16.71 -8.02
CA ALA A 511 -12.44 -15.58 -8.71
C ALA A 511 -13.47 -14.47 -8.98
N ALA A 512 -13.01 -13.23 -9.08
CA ALA A 512 -13.84 -12.02 -9.15
C ALA A 512 -14.84 -12.03 -10.31
N GLY A 513 -14.39 -12.48 -11.47
CA GLY A 513 -15.22 -12.59 -12.67
C GLY A 513 -14.44 -13.14 -13.86
N GLU A 514 -15.12 -13.21 -15.00
CA GLU A 514 -14.51 -13.63 -16.25
C GLU A 514 -15.22 -13.02 -17.45
N THR A 515 -14.52 -12.88 -18.57
CA THR A 515 -15.15 -12.51 -19.84
C THR A 515 -15.78 -13.73 -20.49
N LEU A 516 -16.70 -13.48 -21.42
CA LEU A 516 -17.34 -14.55 -22.17
C LEU A 516 -16.40 -15.13 -23.24
N THR A 517 -16.50 -16.43 -23.45
CA THR A 517 -15.83 -17.12 -24.56
C THR A 517 -16.66 -17.01 -25.82
N TYR A 518 -16.02 -16.69 -26.94
CA TYR A 518 -16.60 -16.73 -28.26
C TYR A 518 -15.72 -17.56 -29.20
N ASP A 519 -15.92 -18.86 -29.19
CA ASP A 519 -15.13 -19.83 -29.99
C ASP A 519 -15.12 -19.51 -31.47
N GLN A 520 -16.26 -19.03 -32.02
CA GLN A 520 -16.38 -18.65 -33.42
C GLN A 520 -15.45 -17.50 -33.81
N TYR A 521 -15.05 -16.67 -32.85
CA TYR A 521 -14.14 -15.56 -33.06
C TYR A 521 -12.73 -15.83 -32.51
N GLY A 522 -12.53 -16.99 -31.87
CA GLY A 522 -11.28 -17.32 -31.21
C GLY A 522 -10.98 -16.41 -30.00
N ILE A 523 -12.03 -15.89 -29.33
CA ILE A 523 -11.90 -15.07 -28.10
C ILE A 523 -12.01 -16.01 -26.92
N PRO A 524 -10.92 -16.17 -26.12
CA PRO A 524 -10.94 -16.97 -24.90
C PRO A 524 -11.60 -16.19 -23.75
N SER A 525 -12.04 -16.91 -22.72
CA SER A 525 -12.36 -16.28 -21.44
C SER A 525 -11.09 -15.72 -20.77
N ILE A 526 -11.21 -14.55 -20.20
CA ILE A 526 -10.19 -13.90 -19.37
C ILE A 526 -10.73 -13.92 -17.95
N VAL A 527 -10.05 -14.65 -17.06
CA VAL A 527 -10.42 -14.76 -15.64
C VAL A 527 -9.71 -13.68 -14.83
N LEU A 528 -10.48 -12.96 -14.03
CA LEU A 528 -9.99 -11.93 -13.12
C LEU A 528 -10.12 -12.43 -11.68
N ALA A 529 -9.08 -12.26 -10.88
CA ALA A 529 -9.12 -12.57 -9.46
C ALA A 529 -8.66 -11.38 -8.63
N ASP A 530 -9.34 -11.17 -7.50
CA ASP A 530 -8.86 -10.26 -6.46
C ASP A 530 -7.62 -10.85 -5.79
N GLY A 531 -6.84 -9.98 -5.16
CA GLY A 531 -5.85 -10.44 -4.21
C GLY A 531 -4.50 -9.74 -4.24
N PRO A 532 -4.40 -8.46 -3.81
CA PRO A 532 -3.11 -7.83 -3.58
C PRO A 532 -2.22 -8.59 -2.57
N GLY A 533 -2.81 -9.17 -1.52
CA GLY A 533 -2.11 -10.00 -0.54
C GLY A 533 -2.16 -11.51 -0.80
N GLY A 534 -2.61 -11.95 -1.99
CA GLY A 534 -2.73 -13.36 -2.36
C GLY A 534 -3.99 -13.62 -3.18
N ILE A 535 -3.94 -14.60 -4.08
CA ILE A 535 -5.06 -14.91 -4.99
C ILE A 535 -6.30 -15.31 -4.21
N ARG A 536 -7.40 -14.60 -4.42
CA ARG A 536 -8.67 -14.85 -3.76
C ARG A 536 -9.56 -15.77 -4.59
N VAL A 537 -9.63 -17.03 -4.18
CA VAL A 537 -10.46 -18.07 -4.79
C VAL A 537 -11.10 -18.93 -3.70
N LYS A 538 -12.17 -19.68 -4.02
CA LYS A 538 -12.74 -20.65 -3.09
C LYS A 538 -11.75 -21.77 -2.81
N GLN A 539 -11.32 -21.91 -1.57
CA GLN A 539 -10.43 -22.98 -1.14
C GLN A 539 -11.00 -24.39 -1.40
N LYS A 540 -12.32 -24.55 -1.25
CA LYS A 540 -13.05 -25.80 -1.40
C LYS A 540 -14.32 -25.57 -2.19
N TYR A 541 -14.55 -26.38 -3.20
CA TYR A 541 -15.78 -26.34 -3.98
C TYR A 541 -16.18 -27.72 -4.46
N GLU A 542 -17.44 -27.87 -4.85
CA GLU A 542 -17.98 -29.09 -5.44
C GLU A 542 -18.18 -28.90 -6.93
N ALA A 543 -17.74 -29.88 -7.69
CA ALA A 543 -17.99 -29.93 -9.14
C ALA A 543 -18.19 -31.37 -9.61
N LYS A 544 -18.81 -31.52 -10.77
CA LYS A 544 -18.91 -32.84 -11.41
C LYS A 544 -17.55 -33.22 -11.98
N ASN A 545 -17.08 -34.39 -11.59
CA ASN A 545 -15.90 -34.98 -12.21
C ASN A 545 -16.20 -35.26 -13.68
N VAL A 546 -15.35 -34.80 -14.58
CA VAL A 546 -15.58 -34.86 -16.03
C VAL A 546 -15.56 -36.30 -16.54
N GLU A 547 -14.78 -37.18 -15.88
CA GLU A 547 -14.63 -38.59 -16.29
C GLU A 547 -15.75 -39.48 -15.75
N THR A 548 -16.15 -39.27 -14.50
CA THR A 548 -17.12 -40.16 -13.83
C THR A 548 -18.54 -39.62 -13.81
N GLY A 549 -18.72 -38.30 -13.98
CA GLY A 549 -19.99 -37.59 -13.88
C GLY A 549 -20.51 -37.45 -12.43
N GLU A 550 -19.77 -37.95 -11.44
CA GLU A 550 -20.11 -37.85 -10.02
C GLU A 550 -19.67 -36.52 -9.45
N THR A 551 -20.42 -36.02 -8.45
CA THR A 551 -20.02 -34.82 -7.72
C THR A 551 -18.83 -35.17 -6.80
N ALA A 552 -17.76 -34.40 -6.93
CA ALA A 552 -16.57 -34.54 -6.11
C ALA A 552 -16.17 -33.18 -5.50
N THR A 553 -15.52 -33.25 -4.35
CA THR A 553 -14.96 -32.05 -3.71
C THR A 553 -13.56 -31.81 -4.22
N TYR A 554 -13.31 -30.59 -4.66
CA TYR A 554 -12.01 -30.12 -5.13
C TYR A 554 -11.46 -29.05 -4.19
N TYR A 555 -10.13 -28.95 -4.13
CA TYR A 555 -9.42 -27.98 -3.31
C TYR A 555 -8.44 -27.19 -4.18
N GLN A 556 -8.42 -25.88 -3.98
CA GLN A 556 -7.46 -24.97 -4.61
C GLN A 556 -6.91 -24.03 -3.53
N TYR A 557 -5.62 -24.16 -3.26
CA TYR A 557 -4.96 -23.39 -2.22
C TYR A 557 -3.97 -22.41 -2.84
N CYS A 558 -4.02 -21.16 -2.41
CA CYS A 558 -3.14 -20.10 -2.83
C CYS A 558 -2.30 -19.58 -1.66
N THR A 559 -1.19 -18.94 -1.96
CA THR A 559 -0.29 -18.36 -0.97
C THR A 559 -0.89 -17.07 -0.39
N ALA A 560 -0.89 -16.90 0.94
CA ALA A 560 -1.07 -15.59 1.57
C ALA A 560 0.27 -14.89 1.65
N TRP A 561 0.44 -13.90 0.80
CA TRP A 561 1.59 -13.02 0.82
C TRP A 561 1.44 -11.95 1.91
N PRO A 562 2.54 -11.35 2.40
CA PRO A 562 2.44 -10.11 3.14
C PRO A 562 1.68 -9.07 2.32
N VAL A 563 0.88 -8.22 2.98
CA VAL A 563 0.15 -7.16 2.27
C VAL A 563 1.10 -6.13 1.67
N ASP A 564 0.66 -5.42 0.64
CA ASP A 564 1.51 -4.58 -0.20
C ASP A 564 2.28 -3.51 0.58
N PHE A 565 1.68 -2.87 1.59
CA PHE A 565 2.41 -1.90 2.39
C PHE A 565 3.57 -2.51 3.19
N VAL A 566 3.44 -3.76 3.67
CA VAL A 566 4.53 -4.49 4.34
C VAL A 566 5.63 -4.82 3.35
N LEU A 567 5.26 -5.22 2.13
CA LEU A 567 6.21 -5.46 1.06
C LEU A 567 6.95 -4.18 0.65
N ALA A 568 6.25 -3.06 0.54
CA ALA A 568 6.83 -1.75 0.24
C ALA A 568 7.84 -1.32 1.32
N GLN A 569 7.55 -1.57 2.60
CA GLN A 569 8.45 -1.28 3.73
C GLN A 569 9.75 -2.10 3.71
N SER A 570 9.84 -3.12 2.86
CA SER A 570 11.10 -3.81 2.62
C SER A 570 12.13 -2.93 1.90
N TRP A 571 11.71 -1.96 1.08
CA TRP A 571 12.55 -1.14 0.20
C TRP A 571 13.48 -1.96 -0.69
N ASP A 572 13.09 -3.20 -1.00
CA ASP A 572 13.88 -4.20 -1.71
C ASP A 572 13.19 -4.58 -3.03
N THR A 573 13.55 -3.89 -4.11
CA THR A 573 12.95 -4.08 -5.44
C THR A 573 13.23 -5.47 -6.00
N ASP A 574 14.38 -6.09 -5.66
CA ASP A 574 14.71 -7.45 -6.08
C ASP A 574 13.85 -8.49 -5.36
N LEU A 575 13.54 -8.26 -4.08
CA LEU A 575 12.57 -9.07 -3.35
C LEU A 575 11.18 -8.97 -3.99
N LEU A 576 10.70 -7.75 -4.27
CA LEU A 576 9.40 -7.53 -4.90
C LEU A 576 9.31 -8.20 -6.28
N LYS A 577 10.37 -8.13 -7.06
CA LYS A 577 10.43 -8.82 -8.36
C LYS A 577 10.30 -10.34 -8.19
N ARG A 578 11.02 -10.95 -7.25
CA ARG A 578 10.94 -12.40 -6.97
C ARG A 578 9.55 -12.82 -6.50
N ILE A 579 8.90 -11.99 -5.68
CA ILE A 579 7.53 -12.21 -5.23
C ILE A 579 6.59 -12.15 -6.43
N GLY A 580 6.70 -11.13 -7.28
CA GLY A 580 5.89 -11.01 -8.50
C GLY A 580 6.07 -12.19 -9.46
N GLU A 581 7.28 -12.72 -9.59
CA GLU A 581 7.55 -13.93 -10.40
C GLU A 581 6.88 -15.19 -9.80
N ALA A 582 6.91 -15.33 -8.46
CA ALA A 582 6.26 -16.44 -7.78
C ALA A 582 4.73 -16.33 -7.88
N PHE A 583 4.21 -15.13 -7.69
CA PHE A 583 2.79 -14.81 -7.80
C PHE A 583 2.27 -15.09 -9.23
N GLY A 584 3.01 -14.67 -10.26
CA GLY A 584 2.66 -14.93 -11.65
C GLY A 584 2.63 -16.42 -12.00
N LYS A 585 3.49 -17.25 -11.41
CA LYS A 585 3.44 -18.71 -11.57
C LYS A 585 2.18 -19.30 -10.94
N GLU A 586 1.82 -18.84 -9.74
CA GLU A 586 0.61 -19.30 -9.04
C GLU A 586 -0.66 -18.90 -9.80
N LEU A 587 -0.73 -17.67 -10.36
CA LEU A 587 -1.81 -17.23 -11.23
C LEU A 587 -1.96 -18.15 -12.45
N ALA A 588 -0.86 -18.51 -13.10
CA ALA A 588 -0.88 -19.40 -14.25
C ALA A 588 -1.36 -20.82 -13.87
N GLU A 589 -0.95 -21.36 -12.70
CA GLU A 589 -1.42 -22.66 -12.21
C GLU A 589 -2.92 -22.65 -11.90
N MET A 590 -3.45 -21.52 -11.42
CA MET A 590 -4.88 -21.35 -11.12
C MET A 590 -5.71 -20.95 -12.34
N ASN A 591 -5.11 -20.84 -13.54
CA ASN A 591 -5.78 -20.40 -14.76
C ASN A 591 -6.41 -19.00 -14.65
N ILE A 592 -5.76 -18.09 -13.93
CA ILE A 592 -6.14 -16.69 -13.76
C ILE A 592 -5.32 -15.84 -14.71
N THR A 593 -6.00 -14.99 -15.48
CA THR A 593 -5.35 -14.18 -16.52
C THR A 593 -4.98 -12.80 -16.02
N ILE A 594 -5.82 -12.19 -15.18
CA ILE A 594 -5.63 -10.84 -14.62
C ILE A 594 -5.76 -10.89 -13.11
N LEU A 595 -4.75 -10.38 -12.42
CA LEU A 595 -4.83 -10.09 -11.00
C LEU A 595 -5.33 -8.65 -10.81
N LEU A 596 -6.28 -8.45 -9.91
CA LEU A 596 -6.69 -7.14 -9.42
C LEU A 596 -5.76 -6.77 -8.26
N GLY A 597 -4.62 -6.22 -8.59
CA GLY A 597 -3.49 -5.88 -7.72
C GLY A 597 -2.32 -5.35 -8.55
N PRO A 598 -1.26 -4.80 -7.92
CA PRO A 598 -1.17 -4.51 -6.49
C PRO A 598 -2.02 -3.31 -6.08
N SER A 599 -2.21 -3.11 -4.76
CA SER A 599 -2.82 -1.90 -4.22
C SER A 599 -1.82 -0.75 -4.25
N LEU A 600 -2.19 0.37 -4.90
CA LEU A 600 -1.34 1.56 -5.07
C LEU A 600 -2.03 2.80 -4.49
N ASN A 601 -2.37 2.75 -3.23
CA ASN A 601 -3.11 3.82 -2.58
C ASN A 601 -2.17 4.85 -1.97
N ILE A 602 -2.57 6.13 -2.01
CA ILE A 602 -1.91 7.21 -1.31
C ILE A 602 -2.57 7.34 0.07
N HIS A 603 -1.74 7.36 1.11
CA HIS A 603 -2.21 7.64 2.46
C HIS A 603 -2.42 9.15 2.61
N ARG A 604 -3.67 9.58 2.75
CA ARG A 604 -4.07 10.99 2.85
C ARG A 604 -4.34 11.44 4.28
N ASP A 605 -4.74 10.53 5.15
CA ASP A 605 -5.16 10.78 6.53
C ASP A 605 -4.48 9.85 7.54
#